data_6e0e23ef6cb08853beb02f584749a29a
#
_entry.id   6e0e23ef6cb08853beb02f584749a29a
#
_cell.length_a   1.000
_cell.length_b   1.000
_cell.length_c   1.000
_cell.angle_alpha   90.00
_cell.angle_beta   90.00
_cell.angle_gamma   90.00
#
_symmetry.space_group_name_H-M   'P 1'
#
loop_
_entity.id
_entity.type
_entity.pdbx_description
1 polymer ?
#
loop_
_entity_poly.entity_id
_entity_poly.type
_entity_poly.pdbx_seq_one_letter_code
_entity_poly.pdbx_strand_id
1 'polypeptide(L)'
;MIAHYEDTKSNTFFSQLLNLKQKGSMMEHIEDFQKLNIRVKYIPEENRIDVFIGTLVDNIQHEVHLWEPDSLEKAFRVCYRHFWALQPQS
;
A
#
# COMPACT_ATOMS: atom_id res chain seq x y z
N MET A 1 28.80 6.52 -7.88
CA MET A 1 27.77 6.58 -7.95
C MET A 1 27.03 5.48 -8.40
N ILE A 2 27.27 4.93 -9.23
CA ILE A 2 26.59 3.87 -9.67
C ILE A 2 26.88 2.67 -8.91
N ALA A 3 27.69 2.77 -7.97
CA ALA A 3 28.11 1.62 -7.25
C ALA A 3 26.99 0.80 -6.70
N HIS A 4 25.88 1.41 -6.43
CA HIS A 4 24.86 0.65 -5.85
C HIS A 4 23.97 0.01 -6.84
N TYR A 5 24.52 -0.32 -7.95
CA TYR A 5 23.77 -0.99 -8.92
C TYR A 5 23.22 -2.30 -8.48
N GLU A 6 23.95 -3.06 -7.71
CA GLU A 6 23.51 -4.37 -7.32
C GLU A 6 22.31 -4.32 -6.42
N ASP A 7 22.22 -3.33 -5.61
CA ASP A 7 21.10 -3.22 -4.72
C ASP A 7 19.87 -2.74 -5.42
N THR A 8 20.04 -2.39 -6.66
CA THR A 8 19.00 -1.72 -7.39
C THR A 8 17.73 -2.49 -7.50
N LYS A 9 17.79 -3.79 -7.57
CA LYS A 9 16.57 -4.55 -7.75
C LYS A 9 15.62 -4.35 -6.58
N SER A 10 16.11 -4.59 -5.38
CA SER A 10 15.27 -4.36 -4.22
C SER A 10 14.84 -2.92 -4.13
N ASN A 11 15.79 -2.03 -4.36
CA ASN A 11 15.48 -0.62 -4.28
C ASN A 11 14.48 -0.20 -5.33
N THR A 12 14.55 -0.83 -6.50
CA THR A 12 13.63 -0.50 -7.56
C THR A 12 12.20 -0.87 -7.17
N PHE A 13 12.02 -2.05 -6.62
CA PHE A 13 10.69 -2.46 -6.21
C PHE A 13 10.19 -1.60 -5.05
N PHE A 14 11.07 -1.27 -4.14
CA PHE A 14 10.69 -0.41 -3.04
C PHE A 14 10.32 0.98 -3.53
N SER A 15 11.09 1.50 -4.47
CA SER A 15 10.78 2.80 -5.06
C SER A 15 9.43 2.77 -5.76
N GLN A 16 9.15 1.70 -6.48
CA GLN A 16 7.86 1.57 -7.13
C GLN A 16 6.75 1.53 -6.10
N LEU A 17 6.99 0.85 -4.99
CA LEU A 17 6.02 0.77 -3.93
C LEU A 17 5.75 2.15 -3.35
N LEU A 18 6.81 2.91 -3.11
CA LEU A 18 6.66 4.25 -2.54
C LEU A 18 5.96 5.20 -3.50
N ASN A 19 6.15 4.99 -4.79
CA ASN A 19 5.55 5.86 -5.79
C ASN A 19 4.19 5.38 -6.25
N LEU A 20 3.76 4.25 -5.77
CA LEU A 20 2.47 3.73 -6.15
C LEU A 20 1.39 4.66 -5.65
N LYS A 21 0.41 4.95 -6.50
CA LYS A 21 -0.69 5.82 -6.12
C LYS A 21 -1.99 5.16 -6.54
N GLN A 22 -2.99 5.34 -5.73
CA GLN A 22 -4.30 4.81 -6.05
C GLN A 22 -4.85 5.55 -7.27
N LYS A 23 -5.16 4.83 -8.31
CA LYS A 23 -5.67 5.44 -9.52
C LYS A 23 -7.02 4.90 -9.92
N GLY A 24 -7.22 3.64 -9.81
CA GLY A 24 -8.45 3.02 -10.21
C GLY A 24 -9.21 2.52 -9.01
N SER A 25 -9.74 1.33 -9.12
CA SER A 25 -10.50 0.77 -8.03
C SER A 25 -9.57 0.40 -6.89
N MET A 26 -10.12 0.34 -5.71
CA MET A 26 -9.36 -0.04 -4.54
C MET A 26 -8.83 -1.46 -4.68
N MET A 27 -9.60 -2.34 -5.28
CA MET A 27 -9.15 -3.71 -5.44
C MET A 27 -7.93 -3.80 -6.33
N GLU A 28 -7.94 -3.05 -7.42
CA GLU A 28 -6.77 -3.03 -8.30
C GLU A 28 -5.56 -2.46 -7.60
N HIS A 29 -5.78 -1.41 -6.83
CA HIS A 29 -4.68 -0.80 -6.11
C HIS A 29 -4.06 -1.77 -5.12
N ILE A 30 -4.88 -2.48 -4.38
CA ILE A 30 -4.38 -3.44 -3.41
C ILE A 30 -3.63 -4.57 -4.10
N GLU A 31 -4.14 -5.01 -5.24
CA GLU A 31 -3.43 -6.06 -5.99
C GLU A 31 -2.06 -5.56 -6.45
N ASP A 32 -2.02 -4.34 -6.97
CA ASP A 32 -0.75 -3.78 -7.41
C ASP A 32 0.21 -3.65 -6.25
N PHE A 33 -0.28 -3.21 -5.12
CA PHE A 33 0.56 -3.08 -3.94
C PHE A 33 1.10 -4.45 -3.54
N GLN A 34 0.25 -5.45 -3.52
CA GLN A 34 0.68 -6.78 -3.09
C GLN A 34 1.73 -7.35 -4.04
N LYS A 35 1.58 -7.11 -5.32
CA LYS A 35 2.55 -7.60 -6.28
C LYS A 35 3.94 -7.03 -6.02
N LEU A 36 3.99 -5.76 -5.68
CA LEU A 36 5.27 -5.14 -5.38
C LEU A 36 5.75 -5.54 -3.99
N ASN A 37 4.82 -5.65 -3.07
CA ASN A 37 5.17 -5.92 -1.69
C ASN A 37 5.91 -7.24 -1.52
N ILE A 38 5.51 -8.26 -2.25
CA ILE A 38 6.17 -9.55 -2.11
C ILE A 38 7.58 -9.55 -2.67
N ARG A 39 7.90 -8.54 -3.47
CA ARG A 39 9.24 -8.45 -4.04
C ARG A 39 10.19 -7.65 -3.17
N VAL A 40 9.64 -6.90 -2.23
CA VAL A 40 10.46 -6.11 -1.33
C VAL A 40 10.67 -6.91 -0.06
N LYS A 41 11.94 -7.15 0.28
CA LYS A 41 12.27 -7.92 1.46
C LYS A 41 12.87 -6.99 2.48
N TYR A 42 13.16 -7.38 3.60
CA TYR A 42 13.87 -6.58 4.61
C TYR A 42 13.09 -5.39 5.14
N ILE A 43 11.79 -5.36 4.92
CA ILE A 43 10.99 -4.27 5.48
C ILE A 43 10.06 -4.85 6.53
N PRO A 44 10.12 -4.35 7.75
CA PRO A 44 9.21 -4.84 8.80
C PRO A 44 7.76 -4.61 8.44
N GLU A 45 6.91 -5.43 9.01
CA GLU A 45 5.48 -5.34 8.72
C GLU A 45 4.93 -3.95 9.03
N GLU A 46 5.32 -3.39 10.15
CA GLU A 46 4.80 -2.08 10.53
C GLU A 46 5.16 -1.02 9.50
N ASN A 47 6.35 -1.13 8.91
CA ASN A 47 6.75 -0.17 7.89
C ASN A 47 5.97 -0.41 6.60
N ARG A 48 5.65 -1.65 6.30
CA ARG A 48 4.87 -1.95 5.11
C ARG A 48 3.48 -1.35 5.23
N ILE A 49 2.91 -1.38 6.42
CA ILE A 49 1.61 -0.77 6.66
C ILE A 49 1.67 0.72 6.38
N ASP A 50 2.70 1.38 6.90
CA ASP A 50 2.85 2.80 6.68
C ASP A 50 3.00 3.13 5.20
N VAL A 51 3.79 2.33 4.50
CA VAL A 51 3.99 2.55 3.07
C VAL A 51 2.67 2.39 2.33
N PHE A 52 1.93 1.34 2.66
CA PHE A 52 0.65 1.12 2.01
C PHE A 52 -0.29 2.29 2.23
N ILE A 53 -0.39 2.75 3.46
CA ILE A 53 -1.27 3.87 3.76
C ILE A 53 -0.86 5.10 2.96
N GLY A 54 0.44 5.30 2.81
CA GLY A 54 0.95 6.44 2.06
C GLY A 54 0.59 6.41 0.57
N THR A 55 0.21 5.24 0.04
CA THR A 55 -0.17 5.14 -1.36
C THR A 55 -1.63 5.50 -1.60
N LEU A 56 -2.38 5.71 -0.55
CA LEU A 56 -3.82 5.96 -0.65
C LEU A 56 -4.11 7.44 -0.77
N VAL A 57 -5.31 7.75 -1.24
CA VAL A 57 -5.70 9.16 -1.28
C VAL A 57 -5.95 9.64 0.15
N ASP A 58 -5.91 10.95 0.33
CA ASP A 58 -5.92 11.54 1.67
C ASP A 58 -7.09 11.10 2.52
N ASN A 59 -8.27 11.07 1.95
CA ASN A 59 -9.45 10.67 2.70
C ASN A 59 -9.32 9.29 3.28
N ILE A 60 -8.83 8.38 2.45
CA ILE A 60 -8.71 6.99 2.86
C ILE A 60 -7.55 6.82 3.82
N GLN A 61 -6.46 7.57 3.60
CA GLN A 61 -5.35 7.54 4.55
C GLN A 61 -5.84 7.86 5.96
N HIS A 62 -6.61 8.92 6.05
CA HIS A 62 -7.10 9.35 7.35
C HIS A 62 -7.97 8.27 7.99
N GLU A 63 -8.83 7.68 7.20
CA GLU A 63 -9.72 6.65 7.69
C GLU A 63 -8.92 5.45 8.20
N VAL A 64 -7.94 5.01 7.43
CA VAL A 64 -7.15 3.85 7.81
C VAL A 64 -6.36 4.14 9.07
N HIS A 65 -5.82 5.35 9.19
CA HIS A 65 -5.09 5.72 10.39
C HIS A 65 -5.97 5.64 11.63
N LEU A 66 -7.22 6.00 11.50
CA LEU A 66 -8.14 5.96 12.63
C LEU A 66 -8.33 4.53 13.15
N TRP A 67 -8.28 3.57 12.25
CA TRP A 67 -8.47 2.19 12.64
C TRP A 67 -7.20 1.55 13.19
N GLU A 68 -6.06 2.19 13.00
CA GLU A 68 -4.78 1.73 13.52
C GLU A 68 -4.55 0.25 13.25
N PRO A 69 -4.51 -0.13 11.97
CA PRO A 69 -4.31 -1.54 11.65
C PRO A 69 -2.92 -2.00 12.10
N ASP A 70 -2.86 -3.18 12.64
CA ASP A 70 -1.57 -3.72 13.07
C ASP A 70 -1.04 -4.75 12.08
N SER A 71 -1.68 -4.89 10.94
CA SER A 71 -1.17 -5.77 9.89
C SER A 71 -1.67 -5.24 8.57
N LEU A 72 -1.01 -5.66 7.49
CA LEU A 72 -1.46 -5.26 6.15
C LEU A 72 -2.85 -5.79 5.86
N GLU A 73 -3.12 -6.99 6.32
CA GLU A 73 -4.42 -7.58 6.10
C GLU A 73 -5.53 -6.71 6.69
N LYS A 74 -5.31 -6.22 7.89
CA LYS A 74 -6.29 -5.35 8.51
C LYS A 74 -6.41 -4.03 7.75
N ALA A 75 -5.29 -3.51 7.29
CA ALA A 75 -5.32 -2.28 6.50
C ALA A 75 -6.14 -2.50 5.24
N PHE A 76 -5.95 -3.64 4.58
CA PHE A 76 -6.72 -3.96 3.39
C PHE A 76 -8.22 -4.04 3.71
N ARG A 77 -8.54 -4.64 4.85
CA ARG A 77 -9.93 -4.77 5.24
C ARG A 77 -10.59 -3.42 5.45
N VAL A 78 -9.88 -2.50 6.08
CA VAL A 78 -10.41 -1.17 6.28
C VAL A 78 -10.68 -0.51 4.94
N CYS A 79 -9.77 -0.69 3.98
CA CYS A 79 -9.94 -0.13 2.66
C CYS A 79 -11.16 -0.72 1.96
N TYR A 80 -11.33 -2.02 2.05
CA TYR A 80 -12.48 -2.67 1.42
C TYR A 80 -13.77 -2.18 2.06
N ARG A 81 -13.78 -2.08 3.37
CA ARG A 81 -14.98 -1.61 4.06
C ARG A 81 -15.31 -0.19 3.66
N HIS A 82 -14.31 0.67 3.58
CA HIS A 82 -14.53 2.05 3.18
C HIS A 82 -15.07 2.10 1.76
N PHE A 83 -14.49 1.29 0.89
CA PHE A 83 -14.91 1.23 -0.50
C PHE A 83 -16.37 0.80 -0.61
N TRP A 84 -16.75 -0.27 0.11
CA TRP A 84 -18.12 -0.74 0.07
C TRP A 84 -19.08 0.25 0.65
N ALA A 85 -18.66 0.97 1.68
CA ALA A 85 -19.53 1.97 2.30
C ALA A 85 -19.82 3.12 1.37
N LEU A 86 -18.89 3.42 0.47
CA LEU A 86 -19.08 4.51 -0.49
C LEU A 86 -19.85 4.09 -1.72
N GLN A 87 -20.04 2.81 -1.92
CA GLN A 87 -20.76 2.33 -3.08
C GLN A 87 -22.22 2.64 -2.96
N PRO A 88 -22.85 3.08 -4.05
CA PRO A 88 -24.29 3.27 -3.99
C PRO A 88 -24.95 1.93 -3.77
N GLN A 89 -25.93 1.97 -2.91
CA GLN A 89 -26.60 0.75 -2.64
C GLN A 89 -27.72 0.61 -3.59
N SER A 90 -27.77 0.30 -4.56
CA SER A 90 -28.95 0.27 -5.37
C SER A 90 -29.52 -1.07 -5.61
#